data_f2a73882e6f912d1e8158a16da2c14d0
#
_entry.id   f2a73882e6f912d1e8158a16da2c14d0
#
_cell.length_a   1.000
_cell.length_b   1.000
_cell.length_c   1.000
_cell.angle_alpha   90.00
_cell.angle_beta   90.00
_cell.angle_gamma   90.00
#
_symmetry.space_group_name_H-M   'P 1'
#
loop_
_entity.id
_entity.type
_entity.pdbx_description
1 polymer ?
#
loop_
_entity_poly.entity_id
_entity_poly.type
_entity_poly.pdbx_seq_one_letter_code
_entity_poly.pdbx_strand_id
1 'polypeptide(L)'
;MSDGGGSVRQRKKSSGDGSGNRARKAKSTGSSGSSTPSTAQQHQMWARIVLMVGIAAIVYFTTFRTREKKFATQREVLELRTQPLDCSRPYLDEISKFAGCIPNQCGRFVSDKIVSPAEAGILLDLARAGFELGQSAGGASILDLHSGALSKGTQFVNVYRLPEAKKLFTNQHINVYRHVKAKVQQAVADNFRLNVDALHLTHPTFFSRLTNVTAKTIHDEYWHEHVDKETYNSFHFTTLLYLTDYGKDFTGGRFVFIDNEGKHNRTHVYIEPKRARVSGFTSGAENMHHVEQVTGGVRYAITISFTCDREYAMADPKFALDDDEEGEEEGGTNEGRMNEP
;
A
#
# COMPACT_ATOMS: atom_id res chain seq x y z
N MET A 1 51.50 19.43 17.53
CA MET A 1 52.49 19.93 16.56
C MET A 1 51.70 20.61 15.51
N SER A 2 51.58 21.81 15.69
CA SER A 2 52.04 23.06 15.05
C SER A 2 51.21 23.34 13.81
N ASP A 3 50.36 24.29 13.84
CA ASP A 3 50.58 25.75 13.91
C ASP A 3 50.66 26.40 12.53
N GLY A 4 50.00 27.53 12.44
CA GLY A 4 50.23 28.65 11.58
C GLY A 4 49.06 28.97 10.63
N GLY A 5 48.27 29.97 10.73
CA GLY A 5 48.50 31.30 11.23
C GLY A 5 48.40 32.34 10.12
N GLY A 6 47.40 33.19 10.19
CA GLY A 6 47.45 34.61 10.08
C GLY A 6 47.56 35.21 8.65
N SER A 7 46.80 36.16 8.26
CA SER A 7 47.02 37.57 8.61
C SER A 7 46.04 38.51 7.89
N VAL A 8 45.53 39.39 8.69
CA VAL A 8 44.85 40.68 8.39
C VAL A 8 45.77 41.62 7.62
N ARG A 9 45.20 42.42 6.69
CA ARG A 9 45.76 43.77 6.40
C ARG A 9 44.67 44.76 6.01
N GLN A 10 44.42 45.68 6.94
CA GLN A 10 43.88 47.04 6.72
C GLN A 10 44.89 47.93 6.04
N ARG A 11 44.42 49.00 5.38
CA ARG A 11 44.84 50.41 5.35
C ARG A 11 44.61 50.97 3.94
N LYS A 12 44.33 52.23 3.68
CA LYS A 12 44.26 53.49 4.44
C LYS A 12 43.58 54.55 3.57
N LYS A 13 43.00 55.52 4.23
CA LYS A 13 42.53 56.81 3.71
C LYS A 13 43.61 57.59 2.95
N SER A 14 43.20 58.43 1.97
CA SER A 14 43.81 59.73 1.83
C SER A 14 42.80 60.76 1.33
N SER A 15 42.76 61.80 2.06
CA SER A 15 42.09 63.10 1.88
C SER A 15 42.80 63.98 0.85
N GLY A 16 42.06 64.88 0.18
CA GLY A 16 42.60 65.96 -0.61
C GLY A 16 41.54 67.04 -0.84
N ASP A 17 41.80 68.15 -0.20
CA ASP A 17 41.08 69.41 -0.19
C ASP A 17 41.06 70.08 -1.55
N GLY A 18 40.12 71.03 -1.72
CA GLY A 18 40.33 72.20 -2.62
C GLY A 18 39.04 72.88 -3.12
N SER A 19 38.54 73.80 -2.31
CA SER A 19 38.11 75.20 -2.63
C SER A 19 37.23 75.49 -3.86
N GLY A 20 36.00 75.90 -3.64
CA GLY A 20 35.71 77.38 -3.73
C GLY A 20 34.70 77.75 -4.83
N ASN A 21 33.61 78.25 -4.48
CA ASN A 21 32.90 79.48 -4.85
C ASN A 21 31.39 79.39 -5.15
N ARG A 22 30.65 79.88 -4.18
CA ARG A 22 29.68 81.03 -4.20
C ARG A 22 28.58 81.03 -5.25
N ALA A 23 27.35 80.90 -4.70
CA ALA A 23 26.16 81.73 -4.91
C ALA A 23 25.22 81.38 -6.08
N ARG A 24 24.02 80.92 -5.79
CA ARG A 24 22.81 81.78 -5.81
C ARG A 24 21.58 80.96 -5.42
N LYS A 25 20.88 81.50 -4.46
CA LYS A 25 19.61 81.16 -3.92
C LYS A 25 18.52 81.21 -4.98
N ALA A 26 17.84 80.06 -5.26
CA ALA A 26 16.50 80.09 -5.86
C ALA A 26 15.65 79.13 -5.11
N LYS A 27 14.69 79.62 -4.41
CA LYS A 27 13.65 78.97 -3.66
C LYS A 27 12.64 78.48 -4.69
N SER A 28 12.58 77.16 -4.94
CA SER A 28 11.43 76.57 -5.61
C SER A 28 10.73 75.67 -4.62
N THR A 29 9.59 76.09 -4.17
CA THR A 29 8.59 75.35 -3.46
C THR A 29 8.09 74.25 -4.39
N GLY A 30 8.66 73.01 -4.24
CA GLY A 30 8.14 71.82 -4.90
C GLY A 30 7.02 71.24 -4.00
N SER A 31 5.80 71.55 -4.39
CA SER A 31 4.61 70.82 -3.90
C SER A 31 4.75 69.35 -4.22
N SER A 32 4.88 68.51 -3.20
CA SER A 32 4.72 67.11 -3.34
C SER A 32 3.22 66.79 -3.54
N GLY A 33 2.78 66.92 -4.78
CA GLY A 33 1.46 66.43 -5.19
C GLY A 33 1.46 64.91 -5.20
N SER A 34 0.87 64.32 -4.19
CA SER A 34 0.44 62.93 -4.27
C SER A 34 -0.65 62.81 -5.34
N SER A 35 -0.23 62.46 -6.56
CA SER A 35 -1.14 62.20 -7.65
C SER A 35 -1.88 60.86 -7.34
N THR A 36 -3.09 60.97 -6.85
CA THR A 36 -4.01 59.83 -6.83
C THR A 36 -4.16 59.28 -8.24
N PRO A 37 -3.96 57.97 -8.48
CA PRO A 37 -4.06 57.43 -9.83
C PRO A 37 -5.49 57.67 -10.37
N SER A 38 -5.56 58.09 -11.64
CA SER A 38 -6.84 58.33 -12.31
C SER A 38 -7.67 57.04 -12.30
N THR A 39 -9.00 57.17 -12.27
CA THR A 39 -9.91 56.00 -12.30
C THR A 39 -9.61 55.02 -13.42
N ALA A 40 -9.16 55.52 -14.59
CA ALA A 40 -8.71 54.65 -15.71
C ALA A 40 -7.44 53.85 -15.37
N GLN A 41 -6.47 54.42 -14.66
CA GLN A 41 -5.27 53.71 -14.20
C GLN A 41 -5.60 52.68 -13.11
N GLN A 42 -6.52 52.99 -12.21
CA GLN A 42 -7.02 52.02 -11.24
C GLN A 42 -7.71 50.85 -11.92
N HIS A 43 -8.57 51.07 -12.90
CA HIS A 43 -9.22 49.97 -13.64
C HIS A 43 -8.20 49.10 -14.39
N GLN A 44 -7.19 49.67 -15.02
CA GLN A 44 -6.13 48.90 -15.68
C GLN A 44 -5.30 48.11 -14.70
N MET A 45 -5.02 48.64 -13.53
CA MET A 45 -4.30 47.93 -12.47
C MET A 45 -5.12 46.73 -11.93
N TRP A 46 -6.40 46.94 -11.67
CA TRP A 46 -7.29 45.84 -11.24
C TRP A 46 -7.46 44.78 -12.32
N ALA A 47 -7.59 45.15 -13.59
CA ALA A 47 -7.66 44.16 -14.68
C ALA A 47 -6.40 43.31 -14.78
N ARG A 48 -5.20 43.90 -14.58
CA ARG A 48 -3.93 43.14 -14.55
C ARG A 48 -3.84 42.21 -13.34
N ILE A 49 -4.29 42.65 -12.16
CA ILE A 49 -4.31 41.82 -10.95
C ILE A 49 -5.25 40.65 -11.16
N VAL A 50 -6.46 40.87 -11.66
CA VAL A 50 -7.42 39.77 -11.94
C VAL A 50 -6.87 38.79 -12.96
N LEU A 51 -6.23 39.29 -14.03
CA LEU A 51 -5.59 38.45 -15.04
C LEU A 51 -4.46 37.59 -14.42
N MET A 52 -3.59 38.19 -13.62
CA MET A 52 -2.48 37.50 -12.98
C MET A 52 -2.98 36.44 -11.96
N VAL A 53 -4.00 36.77 -11.17
CA VAL A 53 -4.65 35.83 -10.27
C VAL A 53 -5.31 34.68 -11.05
N GLY A 54 -5.99 34.98 -12.15
CA GLY A 54 -6.58 33.98 -13.04
C GLY A 54 -5.52 33.04 -13.64
N ILE A 55 -4.42 33.59 -14.16
CA ILE A 55 -3.31 32.78 -14.67
C ILE A 55 -2.68 31.94 -13.56
N ALA A 56 -2.42 32.50 -12.38
CA ALA A 56 -1.86 31.79 -11.24
C ALA A 56 -2.80 30.67 -10.78
N ALA A 57 -4.11 30.91 -10.76
CA ALA A 57 -5.10 29.86 -10.46
C ALA A 57 -5.11 28.75 -11.52
N ILE A 58 -5.08 29.10 -12.81
CA ILE A 58 -5.00 28.10 -13.89
C ILE A 58 -3.71 27.28 -13.76
N VAL A 59 -2.57 27.94 -13.58
CA VAL A 59 -1.28 27.25 -13.37
C VAL A 59 -1.33 26.36 -12.14
N TYR A 60 -1.85 26.85 -11.03
CA TYR A 60 -2.01 26.05 -9.80
C TYR A 60 -2.88 24.81 -10.05
N PHE A 61 -4.08 24.96 -10.60
CA PHE A 61 -4.99 23.86 -10.87
C PHE A 61 -4.46 22.88 -11.94
N THR A 62 -3.70 23.33 -12.92
CA THR A 62 -3.12 22.43 -13.94
C THR A 62 -1.85 21.75 -13.48
N THR A 63 -1.04 22.38 -12.64
CA THR A 63 0.25 21.85 -12.18
C THR A 63 0.11 20.92 -10.97
N PHE A 64 -0.85 21.21 -10.07
CA PHE A 64 -1.06 20.44 -8.84
C PHE A 64 -2.24 19.47 -8.89
N ARG A 65 -2.85 19.31 -10.06
CA ARG A 65 -3.96 18.36 -10.20
C ARG A 65 -3.40 16.95 -10.22
N THR A 66 -3.64 16.17 -9.14
CA THR A 66 -3.41 14.74 -9.13
C THR A 66 -4.20 14.09 -10.28
N ARG A 67 -3.48 13.39 -11.17
CA ARG A 67 -4.12 12.65 -12.25
C ARG A 67 -4.69 11.35 -11.71
N GLU A 68 -5.93 11.06 -12.05
CA GLU A 68 -6.58 9.79 -11.74
C GLU A 68 -6.61 8.89 -12.97
N LYS A 69 -6.13 7.67 -12.84
CA LYS A 69 -6.18 6.63 -13.86
C LYS A 69 -6.86 5.38 -13.30
N LYS A 70 -7.84 4.85 -13.98
CA LYS A 70 -8.49 3.60 -13.59
C LYS A 70 -7.73 2.42 -14.21
N PHE A 71 -7.12 1.59 -13.38
CA PHE A 71 -6.45 0.37 -13.82
C PHE A 71 -7.44 -0.79 -13.95
N ALA A 72 -8.42 -0.87 -13.04
CA ALA A 72 -9.50 -1.85 -13.11
C ALA A 72 -10.79 -1.25 -12.52
N THR A 73 -11.87 -1.23 -13.29
CA THR A 73 -13.17 -0.80 -12.79
C THR A 73 -14.02 -2.00 -12.33
N GLN A 74 -14.92 -1.79 -11.39
CA GLN A 74 -15.78 -2.84 -10.86
C GLN A 74 -16.69 -3.48 -11.95
N ARG A 75 -17.07 -2.71 -12.97
CA ARG A 75 -17.96 -3.16 -14.04
C ARG A 75 -17.27 -4.04 -15.09
N GLU A 76 -15.95 -3.92 -15.23
CA GLU A 76 -15.16 -4.73 -16.16
C GLU A 76 -15.05 -6.17 -15.70
N VAL A 77 -14.90 -7.08 -16.64
CA VAL A 77 -14.44 -8.46 -16.44
C VAL A 77 -13.10 -8.58 -17.14
N LEU A 78 -12.05 -8.79 -16.35
CA LEU A 78 -10.67 -8.82 -16.83
C LEU A 78 -10.15 -10.25 -16.88
N GLU A 79 -9.74 -10.71 -18.06
CA GLU A 79 -8.96 -11.95 -18.19
C GLU A 79 -7.62 -11.75 -17.48
N LEU A 80 -6.82 -10.82 -17.96
CA LEU A 80 -5.58 -10.37 -17.38
C LEU A 80 -5.27 -8.96 -17.88
N ARG A 81 -4.96 -8.05 -16.98
CA ARG A 81 -4.41 -6.74 -17.30
C ARG A 81 -3.11 -6.55 -16.55
N THR A 82 -2.04 -6.23 -17.27
CA THR A 82 -0.71 -6.03 -16.70
C THR A 82 -0.24 -4.60 -16.94
N GLN A 83 0.59 -4.12 -16.06
CA GLN A 83 1.34 -2.88 -16.25
C GLN A 83 2.80 -3.15 -15.86
N PRO A 84 3.71 -3.23 -16.84
CA PRO A 84 5.13 -3.33 -16.58
C PRO A 84 5.66 -2.01 -16.00
N LEU A 85 6.61 -2.11 -15.07
CA LEU A 85 7.31 -1.01 -14.44
C LEU A 85 8.80 -1.37 -14.33
N ASP A 86 9.65 -0.35 -14.27
CA ASP A 86 11.05 -0.55 -13.95
C ASP A 86 11.18 -0.91 -12.48
N CYS A 87 11.95 -1.96 -12.19
CA CYS A 87 12.22 -2.34 -10.81
C CYS A 87 13.00 -1.24 -10.08
N SER A 88 12.59 -0.93 -8.87
CA SER A 88 13.38 -0.07 -8.00
C SER A 88 14.75 -0.71 -7.69
N ARG A 89 15.79 0.10 -7.61
CA ARG A 89 17.16 -0.41 -7.41
C ARG A 89 17.31 -1.27 -6.16
N PRO A 90 16.82 -0.86 -4.97
CA PRO A 90 16.92 -1.69 -3.77
C PRO A 90 16.23 -3.04 -3.92
N TYR A 91 15.07 -3.07 -4.59
CA TYR A 91 14.36 -4.30 -4.87
C TYR A 91 15.14 -5.22 -5.81
N LEU A 92 15.69 -4.68 -6.89
CA LEU A 92 16.46 -5.45 -7.87
C LEU A 92 17.74 -6.03 -7.24
N ASP A 93 18.47 -5.24 -6.44
CA ASP A 93 19.69 -5.65 -5.77
C ASP A 93 19.45 -6.80 -4.78
N GLU A 94 18.27 -6.86 -4.18
CA GLU A 94 17.90 -7.92 -3.27
C GLU A 94 17.38 -9.16 -4.01
N ILE A 95 16.39 -9.01 -4.91
CA ILE A 95 15.77 -10.15 -5.58
C ILE A 95 16.75 -10.91 -6.46
N SER A 96 17.81 -10.26 -6.96
CA SER A 96 18.87 -10.88 -7.76
C SER A 96 19.64 -11.99 -7.04
N LYS A 97 19.56 -12.06 -5.71
CA LYS A 97 20.19 -13.10 -4.89
C LYS A 97 19.44 -14.44 -4.96
N PHE A 98 18.19 -14.44 -5.43
CA PHE A 98 17.31 -15.62 -5.40
C PHE A 98 17.08 -16.17 -6.80
N ALA A 99 17.89 -17.17 -7.17
CA ALA A 99 17.77 -17.82 -8.48
C ALA A 99 16.36 -18.42 -8.69
N GLY A 100 15.80 -18.24 -9.89
CA GLY A 100 14.45 -18.70 -10.24
C GLY A 100 13.32 -17.78 -9.76
N CYS A 101 13.65 -16.73 -9.01
CA CYS A 101 12.67 -15.78 -8.46
C CYS A 101 12.89 -14.34 -8.98
N ILE A 102 13.80 -14.15 -9.91
CA ILE A 102 14.09 -12.84 -10.51
C ILE A 102 13.02 -12.55 -11.57
N PRO A 103 12.17 -11.51 -11.41
CA PRO A 103 11.15 -11.20 -12.40
C PRO A 103 11.81 -10.70 -13.70
N ASN A 104 11.25 -11.09 -14.85
CA ASN A 104 11.69 -10.52 -16.13
C ASN A 104 11.49 -9.01 -16.17
N GLN A 105 10.44 -8.53 -15.52
CA GLN A 105 10.10 -7.13 -15.37
C GLN A 105 9.23 -6.95 -14.13
N CYS A 106 9.50 -5.92 -13.35
CA CYS A 106 8.61 -5.52 -12.25
C CYS A 106 7.29 -4.97 -12.77
N GLY A 107 6.32 -4.83 -11.91
CA GLY A 107 5.03 -4.29 -12.28
C GLY A 107 3.88 -4.81 -11.45
N ARG A 108 2.70 -4.74 -12.05
CA ARG A 108 1.44 -5.14 -11.42
C ARG A 108 0.48 -5.76 -12.41
N PHE A 109 -0.42 -6.61 -11.91
CA PHE A 109 -1.47 -7.24 -12.69
C PHE A 109 -2.80 -7.27 -11.97
N VAL A 110 -3.88 -7.43 -12.71
CA VAL A 110 -5.24 -7.68 -12.22
C VAL A 110 -5.90 -8.73 -13.10
N SER A 111 -6.57 -9.70 -12.46
CA SER A 111 -7.38 -10.70 -13.16
C SER A 111 -8.63 -11.06 -12.36
N ASP A 112 -9.74 -11.33 -13.08
CA ASP A 112 -11.00 -11.84 -12.52
C ASP A 112 -11.16 -13.35 -12.81
N LYS A 113 -10.08 -14.05 -13.23
CA LYS A 113 -10.13 -15.47 -13.69
C LYS A 113 -9.32 -16.44 -12.84
N ILE A 114 -8.50 -15.94 -11.91
CA ILE A 114 -7.66 -16.79 -11.07
C ILE A 114 -8.50 -17.53 -10.03
N VAL A 115 -9.44 -16.82 -9.41
CA VAL A 115 -10.33 -17.35 -8.37
C VAL A 115 -11.77 -17.29 -8.86
N SER A 116 -12.54 -18.35 -8.66
CA SER A 116 -13.95 -18.35 -9.01
C SER A 116 -14.80 -17.58 -7.99
N PRO A 117 -15.98 -17.06 -8.40
CA PRO A 117 -16.92 -16.43 -7.46
C PRO A 117 -17.39 -17.35 -6.34
N ALA A 118 -17.45 -18.66 -6.59
CA ALA A 118 -17.82 -19.67 -5.58
C ALA A 118 -16.74 -19.81 -4.51
N GLU A 119 -15.46 -19.94 -4.91
CA GLU A 119 -14.32 -19.98 -3.98
C GLU A 119 -14.24 -18.68 -3.16
N ALA A 120 -14.37 -17.53 -3.80
CA ALA A 120 -14.39 -16.25 -3.10
C ALA A 120 -15.59 -16.13 -2.12
N GLY A 121 -16.73 -16.76 -2.43
CA GLY A 121 -17.88 -16.84 -1.54
C GLY A 121 -17.56 -17.62 -0.27
N ILE A 122 -16.98 -18.81 -0.39
CA ILE A 122 -16.57 -19.65 0.74
C ILE A 122 -15.52 -18.93 1.61
N LEU A 123 -14.55 -18.24 0.99
CA LEU A 123 -13.56 -17.45 1.72
C LEU A 123 -14.17 -16.21 2.41
N LEU A 124 -15.20 -15.62 1.84
CA LEU A 124 -15.94 -14.54 2.51
C LEU A 124 -16.70 -15.06 3.73
N ASP A 125 -17.31 -16.23 3.63
CA ASP A 125 -18.01 -16.87 4.75
C ASP A 125 -17.04 -17.25 5.87
N LEU A 126 -15.87 -17.78 5.53
CA LEU A 126 -14.77 -18.01 6.48
C LEU A 126 -14.34 -16.71 7.18
N ALA A 127 -14.13 -15.62 6.41
CA ALA A 127 -13.76 -14.33 6.97
C ALA A 127 -14.82 -13.79 7.93
N ARG A 128 -16.10 -13.85 7.54
CA ARG A 128 -17.22 -13.39 8.37
C ARG A 128 -17.29 -14.18 9.67
N ALA A 129 -17.25 -15.51 9.60
CA ALA A 129 -17.27 -16.37 10.77
C ALA A 129 -16.10 -16.06 11.72
N GLY A 130 -14.88 -15.86 11.19
CA GLY A 130 -13.74 -15.49 11.99
C GLY A 130 -13.88 -14.13 12.67
N PHE A 131 -14.38 -13.12 11.95
CA PHE A 131 -14.59 -11.77 12.51
C PHE A 131 -15.80 -11.66 13.45
N GLU A 132 -16.69 -12.64 13.51
CA GLU A 132 -17.70 -12.73 14.57
C GLU A 132 -17.07 -13.03 15.95
N LEU A 133 -15.91 -13.68 15.99
CA LEU A 133 -15.17 -13.99 17.22
C LEU A 133 -14.40 -12.78 17.76
N GLY A 134 -14.11 -11.78 16.91
CA GLY A 134 -13.37 -10.58 17.30
C GLY A 134 -13.21 -9.58 16.18
N GLN A 135 -13.24 -8.29 16.55
CA GLN A 135 -13.04 -7.17 15.64
C GLN A 135 -12.29 -6.05 16.35
N SER A 136 -11.54 -5.24 15.59
CA SER A 136 -10.95 -4.01 16.10
C SER A 136 -12.03 -3.00 16.47
N ALA A 137 -11.78 -2.25 17.53
CA ALA A 137 -12.61 -1.09 17.91
C ALA A 137 -12.44 0.12 16.97
N GLY A 138 -11.42 0.11 16.12
CA GLY A 138 -11.04 1.24 15.24
C GLY A 138 -11.26 1.01 13.76
N GLY A 139 -12.00 -0.04 13.37
CA GLY A 139 -12.47 -0.20 11.99
C GLY A 139 -11.60 -1.05 11.07
N ALA A 140 -10.32 -1.30 11.39
CA ALA A 140 -9.46 -2.21 10.65
C ALA A 140 -9.23 -3.49 11.46
N SER A 141 -9.74 -4.61 10.99
CA SER A 141 -9.60 -5.91 11.65
C SER A 141 -8.82 -6.88 10.78
N ILE A 142 -7.98 -7.70 11.41
CA ILE A 142 -7.15 -8.71 10.78
C ILE A 142 -7.48 -10.08 11.36
N LEU A 143 -7.51 -11.10 10.50
CA LEU A 143 -7.53 -12.52 10.84
C LEU A 143 -6.43 -13.21 10.02
N ASP A 144 -5.40 -13.67 10.69
CA ASP A 144 -4.33 -14.47 10.12
C ASP A 144 -4.53 -15.94 10.53
N LEU A 145 -4.80 -16.81 9.56
CA LEU A 145 -5.03 -18.22 9.81
C LEU A 145 -3.74 -19.00 10.12
N HIS A 146 -2.57 -18.47 9.77
CA HIS A 146 -1.28 -19.15 10.00
C HIS A 146 -0.78 -18.95 11.43
N SER A 147 -0.88 -17.71 11.93
CA SER A 147 -0.51 -17.39 13.33
C SER A 147 -1.69 -17.52 14.31
N GLY A 148 -2.90 -17.54 13.78
CA GLY A 148 -4.13 -17.46 14.58
C GLY A 148 -4.43 -16.07 15.10
N ALA A 149 -3.73 -15.02 14.64
CA ALA A 149 -3.96 -13.67 15.13
C ALA A 149 -5.31 -13.11 14.65
N LEU A 150 -6.15 -12.71 15.62
CA LEU A 150 -7.44 -12.08 15.39
C LEU A 150 -7.52 -10.77 16.17
N SER A 151 -7.91 -9.69 15.49
CA SER A 151 -8.19 -8.40 16.12
C SER A 151 -9.35 -8.51 17.11
N LYS A 152 -9.18 -8.01 18.35
CA LYS A 152 -10.25 -7.94 19.36
C LYS A 152 -10.10 -6.68 20.22
N GLY A 153 -10.97 -5.70 19.98
CA GLY A 153 -10.84 -4.38 20.62
C GLY A 153 -9.58 -3.65 20.15
N THR A 154 -8.64 -3.42 21.05
CA THR A 154 -7.34 -2.78 20.77
C THR A 154 -6.16 -3.77 20.80
N GLN A 155 -6.43 -5.07 20.80
CA GLN A 155 -5.44 -6.14 20.96
C GLN A 155 -5.61 -7.22 19.89
N PHE A 156 -4.65 -8.14 19.85
CA PHE A 156 -4.77 -9.40 19.13
C PHE A 156 -4.99 -10.55 20.11
N VAL A 157 -5.84 -11.49 19.72
CA VAL A 157 -6.05 -12.77 20.42
C VAL A 157 -5.71 -13.91 19.48
N ASN A 158 -5.36 -15.08 20.02
CA ASN A 158 -5.19 -16.27 19.20
C ASN A 158 -6.57 -16.93 19.00
N VAL A 159 -7.06 -16.94 17.76
CA VAL A 159 -8.38 -17.47 17.39
C VAL A 159 -8.51 -18.97 17.74
N TYR A 160 -7.44 -19.75 17.63
CA TYR A 160 -7.46 -21.19 17.92
C TYR A 160 -7.61 -21.53 19.41
N ARG A 161 -7.40 -20.53 20.30
CA ARG A 161 -7.68 -20.67 21.74
C ARG A 161 -9.14 -20.40 22.11
N LEU A 162 -9.94 -19.94 21.13
CA LEU A 162 -11.36 -19.69 21.34
C LEU A 162 -12.15 -20.99 21.07
N PRO A 163 -12.95 -21.49 22.04
CA PRO A 163 -13.69 -22.75 21.87
C PRO A 163 -14.64 -22.75 20.66
N GLU A 164 -15.15 -21.59 20.31
CA GLU A 164 -16.08 -21.37 19.20
C GLU A 164 -15.40 -21.55 17.84
N ALA A 165 -14.09 -21.32 17.73
CA ALA A 165 -13.35 -21.37 16.48
C ALA A 165 -13.38 -22.75 15.82
N LYS A 166 -13.29 -23.83 16.62
CA LYS A 166 -13.36 -25.21 16.14
C LYS A 166 -14.65 -25.54 15.38
N LYS A 167 -15.75 -24.84 15.69
CA LYS A 167 -17.06 -25.05 15.05
C LYS A 167 -17.25 -24.18 13.80
N LEU A 168 -16.50 -23.07 13.69
CA LEU A 168 -16.69 -22.09 12.62
C LEU A 168 -15.81 -22.39 11.39
N PHE A 169 -14.60 -22.90 11.61
CA PHE A 169 -13.67 -23.22 10.52
C PHE A 169 -13.87 -24.67 10.08
N THR A 170 -14.52 -24.87 8.95
CA THR A 170 -14.80 -26.21 8.39
C THR A 170 -13.66 -26.68 7.48
N ASN A 171 -13.54 -28.00 7.26
CA ASN A 171 -12.60 -28.58 6.29
C ASN A 171 -12.78 -27.97 4.90
N GLN A 172 -14.02 -27.64 4.49
CA GLN A 172 -14.27 -26.95 3.23
C GLN A 172 -13.59 -25.57 3.16
N HIS A 173 -13.70 -24.77 4.21
CA HIS A 173 -13.05 -23.46 4.29
C HIS A 173 -11.55 -23.57 4.11
N ILE A 174 -10.93 -24.53 4.81
CA ILE A 174 -9.49 -24.75 4.81
C ILE A 174 -8.99 -25.23 3.45
N ASN A 175 -9.67 -26.24 2.88
CA ASN A 175 -9.30 -26.79 1.58
C ASN A 175 -9.42 -25.73 0.47
N VAL A 176 -10.48 -24.92 0.49
CA VAL A 176 -10.64 -23.82 -0.47
C VAL A 176 -9.55 -22.75 -0.26
N TYR A 177 -9.21 -22.40 0.98
CA TYR A 177 -8.12 -21.47 1.27
C TYR A 177 -6.78 -21.97 0.70
N ARG A 178 -6.39 -23.23 0.99
CA ARG A 178 -5.17 -23.85 0.46
C ARG A 178 -5.15 -23.87 -1.06
N HIS A 179 -6.26 -24.26 -1.68
CA HIS A 179 -6.39 -24.29 -3.14
C HIS A 179 -6.27 -22.92 -3.78
N VAL A 180 -6.98 -21.92 -3.25
CA VAL A 180 -6.94 -20.54 -3.76
C VAL A 180 -5.54 -19.93 -3.60
N LYS A 181 -4.87 -20.16 -2.46
CA LYS A 181 -3.48 -19.74 -2.24
C LYS A 181 -2.56 -20.31 -3.32
N ALA A 182 -2.65 -21.61 -3.62
CA ALA A 182 -1.83 -22.24 -4.67
C ALA A 182 -2.11 -21.66 -6.06
N LYS A 183 -3.37 -21.39 -6.41
CA LYS A 183 -3.75 -20.72 -7.67
C LYS A 183 -3.17 -19.30 -7.78
N VAL A 184 -3.19 -18.55 -6.68
CA VAL A 184 -2.62 -17.20 -6.64
C VAL A 184 -1.08 -17.24 -6.75
N GLN A 185 -0.42 -18.18 -6.07
CA GLN A 185 1.03 -18.42 -6.18
C GLN A 185 1.43 -18.73 -7.62
N GLN A 186 0.72 -19.63 -8.29
CA GLN A 186 0.95 -19.95 -9.70
C GLN A 186 0.74 -18.73 -10.61
N ALA A 187 -0.31 -17.95 -10.36
CA ALA A 187 -0.58 -16.73 -11.15
C ALA A 187 0.51 -15.66 -11.00
N VAL A 188 1.10 -15.52 -9.80
CA VAL A 188 2.27 -14.66 -9.58
C VAL A 188 3.47 -15.17 -10.36
N ALA A 189 3.76 -16.48 -10.25
CA ALA A 189 4.87 -17.10 -10.98
C ALA A 189 4.73 -16.94 -12.49
N ASP A 190 3.54 -17.20 -13.05
CA ASP A 190 3.27 -17.06 -14.48
C ASP A 190 3.42 -15.61 -14.96
N ASN A 191 2.84 -14.66 -14.22
CA ASN A 191 2.84 -13.25 -14.62
C ASN A 191 4.25 -12.63 -14.59
N PHE A 192 5.07 -12.96 -13.60
CA PHE A 192 6.41 -12.43 -13.44
C PHE A 192 7.52 -13.35 -14.02
N ARG A 193 7.14 -14.50 -14.60
CA ARG A 193 8.05 -15.51 -15.19
C ARG A 193 9.01 -16.10 -14.19
N LEU A 194 8.52 -16.48 -13.03
CA LEU A 194 9.27 -17.09 -11.95
C LEU A 194 9.17 -18.62 -12.00
N ASN A 195 10.14 -19.28 -11.35
CA ASN A 195 9.95 -20.68 -10.95
C ASN A 195 9.02 -20.71 -9.72
N VAL A 196 7.87 -21.36 -9.85
CA VAL A 196 6.87 -21.45 -8.77
C VAL A 196 7.45 -22.11 -7.50
N ASP A 197 8.39 -23.07 -7.65
CA ASP A 197 9.02 -23.75 -6.54
C ASP A 197 10.02 -22.85 -5.75
N ALA A 198 10.44 -21.73 -6.35
CA ALA A 198 11.26 -20.72 -5.69
C ALA A 198 10.43 -19.62 -4.98
N LEU A 199 9.10 -19.65 -5.15
CA LEU A 199 8.19 -18.66 -4.57
C LEU A 199 7.48 -19.27 -3.36
N HIS A 200 7.68 -18.72 -2.19
CA HIS A 200 7.15 -19.24 -0.93
C HIS A 200 6.16 -18.24 -0.31
N LEU A 201 5.13 -18.78 0.35
CA LEU A 201 4.26 -17.95 1.18
C LEU A 201 5.04 -17.37 2.36
N THR A 202 4.75 -16.13 2.77
CA THR A 202 5.40 -15.47 3.91
C THR A 202 4.43 -14.72 4.81
N HIS A 203 4.86 -14.45 6.04
CA HIS A 203 4.14 -13.61 7.00
C HIS A 203 4.32 -12.11 6.70
N PRO A 204 3.27 -11.29 6.93
CA PRO A 204 1.90 -11.68 7.23
C PRO A 204 1.10 -12.01 5.97
N THR A 205 0.24 -13.03 6.06
CA THR A 205 -0.81 -13.36 5.08
C THR A 205 -2.13 -13.44 5.85
N PHE A 206 -3.09 -12.56 5.52
CA PHE A 206 -4.24 -12.36 6.38
C PHE A 206 -5.50 -11.90 5.64
N PHE A 207 -6.64 -12.22 6.24
CA PHE A 207 -7.92 -11.59 5.91
C PHE A 207 -8.01 -10.22 6.57
N SER A 208 -8.50 -9.24 5.83
CA SER A 208 -8.79 -7.90 6.34
C SER A 208 -10.28 -7.59 6.25
N ARG A 209 -10.79 -6.91 7.28
CA ARG A 209 -12.12 -6.33 7.34
C ARG A 209 -11.98 -4.85 7.66
N LEU A 210 -12.34 -4.00 6.70
CA LEU A 210 -12.24 -2.55 6.82
C LEU A 210 -13.62 -1.92 6.81
N THR A 211 -13.83 -0.94 7.69
CA THR A 211 -15.10 -0.21 7.86
C THR A 211 -14.85 1.29 7.99
N ASN A 212 -15.92 2.07 8.06
CA ASN A 212 -15.87 3.51 8.28
C ASN A 212 -15.81 3.91 9.77
N VAL A 213 -15.57 2.97 10.67
CA VAL A 213 -15.38 3.29 12.10
C VAL A 213 -14.09 4.09 12.27
N THR A 214 -14.13 5.12 13.12
CA THR A 214 -12.97 5.97 13.40
C THR A 214 -11.82 5.17 14.01
N ALA A 215 -10.62 5.34 13.47
CA ALA A 215 -9.40 4.72 13.98
C ALA A 215 -9.20 5.00 15.48
N LYS A 216 -8.79 3.99 16.23
CA LYS A 216 -8.49 4.06 17.67
C LYS A 216 -7.00 3.90 17.95
N THR A 217 -6.30 3.20 17.08
CA THR A 217 -4.86 2.96 17.16
C THR A 217 -4.23 3.25 15.80
N ILE A 218 -2.91 3.38 15.76
CA ILE A 218 -2.16 3.55 14.51
C ILE A 218 -2.35 2.35 13.56
N HIS A 219 -2.66 1.17 14.08
CA HIS A 219 -2.92 -0.03 13.30
C HIS A 219 -4.26 -0.01 12.57
N ASP A 220 -5.17 0.88 12.96
CA ASP A 220 -6.44 1.08 12.27
C ASP A 220 -6.31 2.05 11.08
N GLU A 221 -5.17 2.75 10.97
CA GLU A 221 -4.90 3.76 9.94
C GLU A 221 -4.30 3.14 8.68
N TYR A 222 -5.08 2.35 7.96
CA TYR A 222 -4.66 1.57 6.78
C TYR A 222 -4.54 2.38 5.47
N TRP A 223 -4.80 3.69 5.51
CA TRP A 223 -4.86 4.55 4.32
C TRP A 223 -3.57 5.33 4.05
N HIS A 224 -2.50 5.11 4.81
CA HIS A 224 -1.22 5.75 4.58
C HIS A 224 -0.48 5.14 3.39
N GLU A 225 0.15 6.00 2.60
CA GLU A 225 1.01 5.57 1.50
C GLU A 225 2.21 4.81 2.05
N HIS A 226 2.49 3.64 1.48
CA HIS A 226 3.60 2.81 1.90
C HIS A 226 4.13 1.95 0.75
N VAL A 227 5.30 1.38 0.97
CA VAL A 227 5.93 0.35 0.17
C VAL A 227 5.98 -0.92 1.02
N ASP A 228 5.42 -2.01 0.53
CA ASP A 228 5.32 -3.26 1.30
C ASP A 228 6.68 -3.76 1.77
N LYS A 229 7.68 -3.71 0.90
CA LYS A 229 9.06 -4.13 1.20
C LYS A 229 9.72 -3.34 2.33
N GLU A 230 9.38 -2.06 2.47
CA GLU A 230 9.89 -1.21 3.55
C GLU A 230 9.21 -1.52 4.89
N THR A 231 7.96 -2.01 4.83
CA THR A 231 7.20 -2.42 6.03
C THR A 231 7.54 -3.85 6.44
N TYR A 232 7.69 -4.75 5.48
CA TYR A 232 7.95 -6.19 5.67
C TYR A 232 9.11 -6.65 4.80
N ASN A 233 10.29 -6.79 5.38
CA ASN A 233 11.52 -7.18 4.67
C ASN A 233 11.41 -8.51 3.91
N SER A 234 10.51 -9.40 4.32
CA SER A 234 10.28 -10.68 3.66
C SER A 234 9.47 -10.60 2.36
N PHE A 235 8.76 -9.48 2.12
CA PHE A 235 7.88 -9.38 0.95
C PHE A 235 8.68 -9.15 -0.34
N HIS A 236 8.49 -10.05 -1.30
CA HIS A 236 8.96 -9.86 -2.67
C HIS A 236 7.81 -9.66 -3.64
N PHE A 237 6.69 -10.34 -3.45
CA PHE A 237 5.46 -10.15 -4.22
C PHE A 237 4.27 -10.08 -3.29
N THR A 238 3.38 -9.14 -3.55
CA THR A 238 2.14 -8.97 -2.80
C THR A 238 0.94 -9.19 -3.70
N THR A 239 -0.06 -9.87 -3.18
CA THR A 239 -1.35 -10.03 -3.86
C THR A 239 -2.51 -9.70 -2.94
N LEU A 240 -3.60 -9.21 -3.53
CA LEU A 240 -4.87 -9.02 -2.86
C LEU A 240 -5.96 -9.77 -3.61
N LEU A 241 -6.69 -10.61 -2.90
CA LEU A 241 -7.94 -11.20 -3.35
C LEU A 241 -9.10 -10.43 -2.71
N TYR A 242 -9.91 -9.77 -3.52
CA TYR A 242 -11.07 -9.03 -3.05
C TYR A 242 -12.27 -9.96 -2.88
N LEU A 243 -12.92 -9.89 -1.71
CA LEU A 243 -14.07 -10.73 -1.34
C LEU A 243 -15.40 -9.99 -1.40
N THR A 244 -15.38 -8.66 -1.53
CA THR A 244 -16.56 -7.79 -1.62
C THR A 244 -16.45 -6.81 -2.79
N ASP A 245 -17.60 -6.30 -3.21
CA ASP A 245 -17.75 -5.45 -4.40
C ASP A 245 -17.78 -3.96 -4.03
N TYR A 246 -16.89 -3.18 -4.63
CA TYR A 246 -16.94 -1.72 -4.56
C TYR A 246 -18.25 -1.17 -5.16
N GLY A 247 -18.85 -0.21 -4.48
CA GLY A 247 -20.11 0.42 -4.88
C GLY A 247 -21.39 -0.42 -4.64
N LYS A 248 -21.24 -1.65 -4.10
CA LYS A 248 -22.35 -2.49 -3.67
C LYS A 248 -22.28 -2.81 -2.19
N ASP A 249 -21.18 -3.44 -1.75
CA ASP A 249 -20.97 -3.86 -0.37
C ASP A 249 -20.35 -2.75 0.48
N PHE A 250 -19.61 -1.82 -0.16
CA PHE A 250 -18.96 -0.70 0.51
C PHE A 250 -18.68 0.46 -0.47
N THR A 251 -18.35 1.63 0.10
CA THR A 251 -17.92 2.85 -0.60
C THR A 251 -16.60 3.36 -0.04
N GLY A 252 -15.82 4.11 -0.85
CA GLY A 252 -14.40 4.33 -0.55
C GLY A 252 -13.61 3.03 -0.69
N GLY A 253 -12.49 2.89 -0.01
CA GLY A 253 -11.77 1.61 0.11
C GLY A 253 -11.22 1.04 -1.21
N ARG A 254 -11.05 1.85 -2.26
CA ARG A 254 -10.34 1.44 -3.47
C ARG A 254 -8.87 1.22 -3.16
N PHE A 255 -8.23 0.34 -3.91
CA PHE A 255 -6.78 0.19 -3.86
C PHE A 255 -6.12 1.15 -4.84
N VAL A 256 -5.10 1.87 -4.41
CA VAL A 256 -4.50 2.96 -5.17
C VAL A 256 -2.99 2.79 -5.24
N PHE A 257 -2.46 2.63 -6.45
CA PHE A 257 -1.03 2.80 -6.69
C PHE A 257 -0.70 4.27 -6.96
N ILE A 258 0.50 4.69 -6.61
CA ILE A 258 0.99 6.03 -6.79
C ILE A 258 2.17 6.00 -7.76
N ASP A 259 1.92 6.41 -9.00
CA ASP A 259 2.95 6.54 -10.01
C ASP A 259 3.53 7.96 -9.95
N ASN A 260 4.84 8.06 -9.74
CA ASN A 260 5.57 9.32 -9.73
C ASN A 260 6.16 9.58 -11.13
N GLU A 261 5.48 10.37 -11.95
CA GLU A 261 5.94 10.82 -13.25
C GLU A 261 6.78 12.12 -13.11
N GLY A 262 7.95 12.02 -12.44
CA GLY A 262 8.81 13.18 -12.16
C GLY A 262 8.45 13.95 -10.87
N LYS A 263 9.14 15.08 -10.62
CA LYS A 263 9.10 15.77 -9.31
C LYS A 263 7.74 16.37 -8.91
N HIS A 264 6.81 16.54 -9.84
CA HIS A 264 5.55 17.25 -9.57
C HIS A 264 4.29 16.56 -10.10
N ASN A 265 4.41 15.44 -10.81
CA ASN A 265 3.27 14.72 -11.37
C ASN A 265 3.07 13.39 -10.66
N ARG A 266 2.10 13.34 -9.76
CA ARG A 266 1.64 12.10 -9.13
C ARG A 266 0.37 11.63 -9.84
N THR A 267 0.39 10.39 -10.31
CA THR A 267 -0.78 9.74 -10.91
C THR A 267 -1.29 8.68 -9.95
N HIS A 268 -2.52 8.81 -9.50
CA HIS A 268 -3.20 7.79 -8.70
C HIS A 268 -3.86 6.79 -9.64
N VAL A 269 -3.46 5.53 -9.51
CA VAL A 269 -3.90 4.43 -10.38
C VAL A 269 -4.79 3.49 -9.56
N TYR A 270 -6.09 3.53 -9.83
CA TYR A 270 -7.12 2.90 -9.04
C TYR A 270 -7.48 1.48 -9.50
N ILE A 271 -7.59 0.57 -8.53
CA ILE A 271 -8.28 -0.70 -8.67
C ILE A 271 -9.56 -0.63 -7.84
N GLU A 272 -10.70 -0.74 -8.51
CA GLU A 272 -11.99 -0.91 -7.85
C GLU A 272 -12.15 -2.38 -7.46
N PRO A 273 -12.28 -2.71 -6.16
CA PRO A 273 -12.51 -4.07 -5.71
C PRO A 273 -13.73 -4.73 -6.34
N LYS A 274 -13.59 -6.00 -6.68
CA LYS A 274 -14.66 -6.85 -7.19
C LYS A 274 -14.47 -8.25 -6.61
N ARG A 275 -15.56 -8.90 -6.20
CA ARG A 275 -15.48 -10.25 -5.66
C ARG A 275 -14.78 -11.20 -6.64
N ALA A 276 -13.86 -12.00 -6.13
CA ALA A 276 -12.98 -12.91 -6.87
C ALA A 276 -11.89 -12.24 -7.72
N ARG A 277 -11.80 -10.90 -7.76
CA ARG A 277 -10.69 -10.19 -8.41
C ARG A 277 -9.42 -10.39 -7.61
N VAL A 278 -8.34 -10.73 -8.31
CA VAL A 278 -6.99 -10.77 -7.76
C VAL A 278 -6.18 -9.64 -8.37
N SER A 279 -5.49 -8.87 -7.55
CA SER A 279 -4.41 -7.98 -7.99
C SER A 279 -3.10 -8.44 -7.38
N GLY A 280 -2.00 -8.33 -8.14
CA GLY A 280 -0.67 -8.69 -7.66
C GLY A 280 0.38 -7.75 -8.20
N PHE A 281 1.47 -7.58 -7.46
CA PHE A 281 2.54 -6.65 -7.81
C PHE A 281 3.86 -7.02 -7.13
N THR A 282 4.98 -6.53 -7.69
CA THR A 282 6.29 -6.58 -7.01
C THR A 282 6.28 -5.61 -5.83
N SER A 283 6.78 -6.06 -4.67
CA SER A 283 6.63 -5.33 -3.40
C SER A 283 7.58 -4.15 -3.23
N GLY A 284 8.37 -3.79 -4.27
CA GLY A 284 9.33 -2.69 -4.25
C GLY A 284 8.71 -1.29 -4.37
N ALA A 285 9.56 -0.27 -4.30
CA ALA A 285 9.17 1.15 -4.31
C ALA A 285 8.49 1.59 -5.63
N GLU A 286 8.62 0.80 -6.71
CA GLU A 286 7.88 1.00 -7.96
C GLU A 286 6.36 0.81 -7.81
N ASN A 287 5.93 0.18 -6.72
CA ASN A 287 4.52 -0.04 -6.39
C ASN A 287 4.13 0.59 -5.04
N MET A 288 4.54 1.83 -4.79
CA MET A 288 4.00 2.62 -3.68
C MET A 288 2.49 2.67 -3.78
N HIS A 289 1.79 2.42 -2.66
CA HIS A 289 0.33 2.31 -2.70
C HIS A 289 -0.33 2.61 -1.35
N HIS A 290 -1.64 2.70 -1.37
CA HIS A 290 -2.48 2.74 -0.16
C HIS A 290 -3.89 2.20 -0.46
N VAL A 291 -4.68 2.00 0.58
CA VAL A 291 -6.11 1.75 0.48
C VAL A 291 -6.84 3.02 0.90
N GLU A 292 -7.79 3.50 0.09
CA GLU A 292 -8.64 4.62 0.51
C GLU A 292 -9.44 4.27 1.77
N GLN A 293 -9.78 5.28 2.54
CA GLN A 293 -10.69 5.08 3.67
C GLN A 293 -12.05 4.56 3.20
N VAL A 294 -12.55 3.53 3.86
CA VAL A 294 -13.94 3.06 3.66
C VAL A 294 -14.87 4.11 4.25
N THR A 295 -15.79 4.59 3.44
CA THR A 295 -16.76 5.64 3.82
C THR A 295 -18.13 5.09 4.18
N GLY A 296 -18.41 3.83 3.85
CA GLY A 296 -19.62 3.12 4.20
C GLY A 296 -19.55 1.65 3.87
N GLY A 297 -20.30 0.81 4.57
CA GLY A 297 -20.31 -0.64 4.38
C GLY A 297 -19.08 -1.36 4.94
N VAL A 298 -18.79 -2.55 4.42
CA VAL A 298 -17.70 -3.41 4.90
C VAL A 298 -16.90 -3.97 3.72
N ARG A 299 -15.60 -3.68 3.70
CA ARG A 299 -14.65 -4.20 2.72
C ARG A 299 -13.93 -5.42 3.29
N TYR A 300 -14.05 -6.57 2.60
CA TYR A 300 -13.28 -7.77 2.90
C TYR A 300 -12.27 -8.05 1.78
N ALA A 301 -11.05 -8.39 2.16
CA ALA A 301 -10.00 -8.85 1.24
C ALA A 301 -9.05 -9.81 1.95
N ILE A 302 -8.26 -10.56 1.17
CA ILE A 302 -7.13 -11.35 1.66
C ILE A 302 -5.87 -10.75 1.07
N THR A 303 -4.90 -10.41 1.91
CA THR A 303 -3.53 -10.14 1.50
C THR A 303 -2.77 -11.46 1.54
N ILE A 304 -2.19 -11.87 0.41
CA ILE A 304 -1.38 -13.08 0.28
C ILE A 304 0.00 -12.65 -0.19
N SER A 305 1.00 -12.84 0.66
CA SER A 305 2.34 -12.31 0.44
C SER A 305 3.33 -13.44 0.18
N PHE A 306 4.27 -13.18 -0.74
CA PHE A 306 5.24 -14.17 -1.16
C PHE A 306 6.67 -13.67 -1.01
N THR A 307 7.55 -14.61 -0.64
CA THR A 307 8.99 -14.42 -0.54
C THR A 307 9.73 -15.39 -1.45
N CYS A 308 10.93 -15.01 -1.85
CA CYS A 308 11.90 -15.86 -2.54
C CYS A 308 12.97 -16.40 -1.57
N ASP A 309 12.98 -15.89 -0.36
CA ASP A 309 13.88 -16.31 0.69
C ASP A 309 13.23 -17.45 1.51
N ARG A 310 13.84 -18.62 1.47
CA ARG A 310 13.34 -19.80 2.21
C ARG A 310 13.36 -19.62 3.72
N GLU A 311 14.19 -18.74 4.25
CA GLU A 311 14.23 -18.46 5.69
C GLU A 311 12.95 -17.81 6.20
N TYR A 312 12.25 -17.09 5.31
CA TYR A 312 10.95 -16.47 5.61
C TYR A 312 9.75 -17.27 5.08
N ALA A 313 9.99 -18.48 4.57
CA ALA A 313 8.93 -19.33 4.07
C ALA A 313 8.02 -19.80 5.22
N MET A 314 6.72 -19.72 4.98
CA MET A 314 5.69 -20.10 5.92
C MET A 314 4.99 -21.37 5.46
N ALA A 315 4.86 -22.35 6.36
CA ALA A 315 4.09 -23.56 6.09
C ALA A 315 2.58 -23.26 6.04
N ASP A 316 1.82 -24.17 5.46
CA ASP A 316 0.36 -24.14 5.56
C ASP A 316 -0.09 -24.23 7.03
N PRO A 317 -1.21 -23.55 7.40
CA PRO A 317 -1.67 -23.56 8.75
C PRO A 317 -2.05 -24.99 9.16
N LYS A 318 -1.55 -25.42 10.33
CA LYS A 318 -2.02 -26.64 10.98
C LYS A 318 -3.32 -26.30 11.69
N PHE A 319 -4.41 -26.79 11.16
CA PHE A 319 -5.69 -26.68 11.83
C PHE A 319 -5.84 -27.87 12.79
N ALA A 320 -6.42 -27.65 13.98
CA ALA A 320 -6.69 -28.68 14.96
C ALA A 320 -7.61 -29.82 14.45
N LEU A 321 -8.05 -29.73 13.20
CA LEU A 321 -8.81 -30.76 12.49
C LEU A 321 -7.90 -31.83 11.85
N ASP A 322 -6.62 -31.52 11.64
CA ASP A 322 -5.64 -32.47 11.09
C ASP A 322 -5.13 -33.46 12.18
N ASP A 323 -5.31 -33.13 13.48
CA ASP A 323 -4.87 -33.96 14.61
C ASP A 323 -5.82 -35.13 14.89
N ASP A 324 -7.07 -35.11 14.41
CA ASP A 324 -8.06 -36.18 14.65
C ASP A 324 -7.91 -37.33 13.63
N GLU A 325 -7.24 -37.15 12.48
CA GLU A 325 -7.00 -38.19 11.47
C GLU A 325 -5.67 -38.96 11.70
N GLU A 326 -4.67 -38.37 12.38
CA GLU A 326 -3.41 -39.07 12.71
C GLU A 326 -3.52 -39.98 13.96
N GLY A 327 -4.61 -39.89 14.72
CA GLY A 327 -4.84 -40.64 15.95
C GLY A 327 -5.46 -42.03 15.78
N GLU A 328 -5.96 -42.41 14.60
CA GLU A 328 -6.64 -43.71 14.38
C GLU A 328 -5.77 -44.79 13.76
N GLU A 329 -4.53 -44.57 13.35
CA GLU A 329 -3.67 -45.58 12.73
C GLU A 329 -2.73 -46.33 13.70
N GLU A 330 -2.61 -45.97 14.99
CA GLU A 330 -1.73 -46.67 15.96
C GLU A 330 -2.43 -47.62 16.92
N GLY A 331 -3.67 -48.03 16.64
CA GLY A 331 -4.46 -48.93 17.48
C GLY A 331 -4.73 -50.32 16.89
N GLY A 332 -3.75 -50.97 16.24
CA GLY A 332 -3.95 -52.26 15.58
C GLY A 332 -2.91 -53.32 15.94
N THR A 333 -3.24 -54.16 16.93
CA THR A 333 -2.81 -55.57 17.13
C THR A 333 -1.37 -55.84 17.53
N ASN A 334 -1.21 -56.05 18.86
CA ASN A 334 -0.26 -57.00 19.38
C ASN A 334 -0.98 -58.05 20.22
N GLU A 335 -1.63 -59.00 19.57
CA GLU A 335 -2.11 -60.23 20.20
C GLU A 335 -1.04 -61.31 20.12
N GLY A 336 -0.58 -61.69 21.27
CA GLY A 336 -0.42 -63.05 21.73
C GLY A 336 0.49 -64.01 20.99
N ARG A 337 1.65 -64.29 21.57
CA ARG A 337 2.19 -65.66 21.54
C ARG A 337 2.78 -66.04 22.90
N MET A 338 1.92 -66.62 23.75
CA MET A 338 2.38 -67.52 24.78
C MET A 338 2.91 -68.80 24.12
N ASN A 339 4.08 -69.22 24.52
CA ASN A 339 4.54 -70.58 24.44
C ASN A 339 5.22 -70.94 25.75
N GLU A 340 4.53 -71.80 26.50
CA GLU A 340 5.11 -72.75 27.47
C GLU A 340 5.50 -74.03 26.73
N PRO A 341 6.19 -75.00 27.38
CA PRO A 341 6.89 -75.04 28.66
C PRO A 341 8.40 -75.06 28.54
#